data_878ae663e9aea29582b6cf57f48ea52b
#
_entry.id   878ae663e9aea29582b6cf57f48ea52b
#
_cell.length_a   1.000
_cell.length_b   1.000
_cell.length_c   1.000
_cell.angle_alpha   90.00
_cell.angle_beta   90.00
_cell.angle_gamma   90.00
#
_symmetry.space_group_name_H-M   'P 1'
#
loop_
_entity.id
_entity.type
_entity.pdbx_description
1 polymer ?
#
loop_
_entity_poly.entity_id
_entity_poly.type
_entity_poly.pdbx_seq_one_letter_code
_entity_poly.pdbx_strand_id
1 'polypeptide(L)'
;MAPQNIIQEDIAEELSVIKVGTHIGHFWEQWDLPNYLNRVGKPLLINWGNTGPVMYNNKVTTLHDITFIRYPRTFSFKFRLLYKLLIPQVIRTSKHLFTVSEFSKKEIAGYYNLPLNKISVIYNAVSDNFHPTRDENLVSDKYLLVVSSVKDNKNFLAALDSFLLLSERVPELKMYVIGETKSRSFNDMDLSLYKKESRIKFLGRVSDVQLVKLYSNACAFIFPSFYEGFGIPVLEAQACGCPVISSNTSSLPEVLLDSAILCEPTDIQGMAKSMVTLVKEENMRNEYIRKGFINVARFDWESSCKMISDKLKCFAIS
;
A
#
# COMPACT_ATOMS: atom_id res chain seq x y z
N MET A 1 -20.65 1.45 10.84
CA MET A 1 -21.83 0.98 10.07
C MET A 1 -21.34 0.13 8.91
N ALA A 2 -22.03 -0.98 8.60
CA ALA A 2 -21.68 -1.89 7.51
C ALA A 2 -22.94 -2.51 6.89
N PRO A 3 -22.85 -3.10 5.66
CA PRO A 3 -23.91 -3.93 5.09
C PRO A 3 -24.03 -5.26 5.84
N GLN A 4 -25.02 -6.08 5.46
CA GLN A 4 -25.29 -7.37 6.14
C GLN A 4 -24.18 -8.42 5.94
N ASN A 5 -23.38 -8.34 4.89
CA ASN A 5 -22.37 -9.33 4.51
C ASN A 5 -20.98 -9.02 5.09
N ILE A 6 -20.90 -8.81 6.40
CA ILE A 6 -19.62 -8.64 7.10
C ILE A 6 -18.82 -9.95 7.02
N ILE A 7 -17.51 -9.86 6.78
CA ILE A 7 -16.60 -11.01 6.67
C ILE A 7 -15.92 -11.29 8.02
N GLN A 8 -15.57 -10.25 8.77
CA GLN A 8 -14.86 -10.32 10.05
C GLN A 8 -15.84 -9.93 11.16
N GLU A 9 -16.65 -10.88 11.60
CA GLU A 9 -17.70 -10.65 12.61
C GLU A 9 -17.10 -10.32 13.99
N ASP A 10 -15.99 -10.92 14.37
CA ASP A 10 -15.23 -10.66 15.59
C ASP A 10 -14.81 -9.19 15.71
N ILE A 11 -14.19 -8.65 14.66
CA ILE A 11 -13.84 -7.22 14.60
C ILE A 11 -15.09 -6.33 14.60
N ALA A 12 -16.13 -6.75 13.90
CA ALA A 12 -17.36 -5.98 13.86
C ALA A 12 -18.05 -5.89 15.23
N GLU A 13 -18.00 -6.94 16.04
CA GLU A 13 -18.49 -6.95 17.41
C GLU A 13 -17.65 -6.03 18.32
N GLU A 14 -16.32 -6.16 18.27
CA GLU A 14 -15.39 -5.31 19.02
C GLU A 14 -15.61 -3.82 18.73
N LEU A 15 -15.82 -3.46 17.48
CA LEU A 15 -16.07 -2.08 17.03
C LEU A 15 -17.53 -1.66 17.17
N SER A 16 -18.42 -2.50 17.72
CA SER A 16 -19.85 -2.23 17.86
C SER A 16 -20.50 -1.80 16.53
N VAL A 17 -20.20 -2.52 15.45
CA VAL A 17 -20.68 -2.18 14.11
C VAL A 17 -22.18 -2.38 13.98
N ILE A 18 -22.88 -1.34 13.53
CA ILE A 18 -24.32 -1.39 13.23
C ILE A 18 -24.51 -1.87 11.79
N LYS A 19 -25.21 -2.99 11.60
CA LYS A 19 -25.61 -3.48 10.28
C LYS A 19 -26.81 -2.70 9.77
N VAL A 20 -26.70 -2.13 8.57
CA VAL A 20 -27.70 -1.21 7.99
C VAL A 20 -28.08 -1.64 6.59
N GLY A 21 -29.38 -1.56 6.27
CA GLY A 21 -29.90 -1.80 4.93
C GLY A 21 -29.86 -3.25 4.49
N THR A 22 -30.16 -3.47 3.20
CA THR A 22 -30.27 -4.80 2.58
C THR A 22 -29.40 -4.96 1.34
N HIS A 23 -28.89 -3.85 0.79
CA HIS A 23 -27.97 -3.88 -0.35
C HIS A 23 -26.53 -4.14 0.09
N ILE A 24 -25.64 -4.35 -0.89
CA ILE A 24 -24.20 -4.55 -0.69
C ILE A 24 -23.38 -3.64 -1.62
N GLY A 25 -22.10 -3.46 -1.31
CA GLY A 25 -21.16 -2.70 -2.14
C GLY A 25 -21.59 -1.25 -2.39
N HIS A 26 -21.42 -0.76 -3.62
CA HIS A 26 -21.76 0.63 -3.96
C HIS A 26 -23.26 0.95 -3.86
N PHE A 27 -24.16 -0.01 -4.06
CA PHE A 27 -25.61 0.22 -3.85
C PHE A 27 -25.91 0.51 -2.38
N TRP A 28 -25.32 -0.25 -1.45
CA TRP A 28 -25.42 0.03 -0.03
C TRP A 28 -24.86 1.42 0.31
N GLU A 29 -23.68 1.73 -0.19
CA GLU A 29 -23.00 3.00 0.08
C GLU A 29 -23.80 4.21 -0.44
N GLN A 30 -24.41 4.09 -1.62
CA GLN A 30 -25.12 5.19 -2.27
C GLN A 30 -26.58 5.32 -1.87
N TRP A 31 -27.20 4.25 -1.32
CA TRP A 31 -28.63 4.23 -1.02
C TRP A 31 -28.93 3.96 0.46
N ASP A 32 -28.52 2.81 0.99
CA ASP A 32 -28.88 2.42 2.35
C ASP A 32 -28.21 3.31 3.41
N LEU A 33 -26.92 3.55 3.26
CA LEU A 33 -26.13 4.34 4.19
C LEU A 33 -26.66 5.79 4.32
N PRO A 34 -26.84 6.58 3.25
CA PRO A 34 -27.36 7.96 3.38
C PRO A 34 -28.80 7.99 3.91
N ASN A 35 -29.65 7.03 3.56
CA ASN A 35 -31.01 6.94 4.09
C ASN A 35 -30.99 6.71 5.60
N TYR A 36 -30.15 5.83 6.09
CA TYR A 36 -29.96 5.62 7.53
C TYR A 36 -29.44 6.87 8.22
N LEU A 37 -28.38 7.48 7.71
CA LEU A 37 -27.77 8.68 8.28
C LEU A 37 -28.78 9.84 8.37
N ASN A 38 -29.62 10.02 7.35
CA ASN A 38 -30.65 11.05 7.36
C ASN A 38 -31.71 10.83 8.44
N ARG A 39 -32.03 9.56 8.78
CA ARG A 39 -33.00 9.21 9.84
C ARG A 39 -32.47 9.41 11.25
N VAL A 40 -31.14 9.22 11.45
CA VAL A 40 -30.51 9.31 12.77
C VAL A 40 -29.94 10.70 13.07
N GLY A 41 -30.43 11.75 12.42
CA GLY A 41 -30.07 13.12 12.74
C GLY A 41 -28.88 13.68 11.97
N LYS A 42 -28.51 13.05 10.87
CA LYS A 42 -27.45 13.51 9.95
C LYS A 42 -26.07 13.73 10.64
N PRO A 43 -25.52 12.73 11.37
CA PRO A 43 -24.23 12.84 12.00
C PRO A 43 -23.12 13.05 10.97
N LEU A 44 -21.95 13.56 11.40
CA LEU A 44 -20.77 13.63 10.54
C LEU A 44 -20.32 12.21 10.19
N LEU A 45 -20.32 11.88 8.90
CA LEU A 45 -19.79 10.62 8.39
C LEU A 45 -18.29 10.77 8.15
N ILE A 46 -17.51 9.87 8.75
CA ILE A 46 -16.11 9.68 8.42
C ILE A 46 -16.02 8.48 7.48
N ASN A 47 -15.58 8.70 6.26
CA ASN A 47 -15.46 7.66 5.26
C ASN A 47 -13.99 7.37 4.94
N TRP A 48 -13.54 6.17 5.27
CA TRP A 48 -12.14 5.74 5.11
C TRP A 48 -11.84 5.16 3.73
N GLY A 49 -12.85 4.87 2.93
CA GLY A 49 -12.68 4.38 1.55
C GLY A 49 -12.57 5.51 0.54
N ASN A 50 -12.09 5.19 -0.66
CA ASN A 50 -11.97 6.15 -1.77
C ASN A 50 -13.32 6.68 -2.26
N THR A 51 -14.41 5.94 -2.03
CA THR A 51 -15.76 6.33 -2.41
C THR A 51 -16.58 6.70 -1.18
N GLY A 52 -17.78 7.21 -1.37
CA GLY A 52 -18.71 7.57 -0.30
C GLY A 52 -20.06 8.02 -0.85
N PRO A 53 -21.11 8.12 -0.03
CA PRO A 53 -22.45 8.47 -0.49
C PRO A 53 -22.48 9.89 -1.07
N VAL A 54 -22.79 10.01 -2.37
CA VAL A 54 -22.84 11.30 -3.08
C VAL A 54 -23.96 12.19 -2.54
N MET A 55 -25.10 11.60 -2.17
CA MET A 55 -26.28 12.33 -1.67
C MET A 55 -26.19 12.71 -0.18
N TYR A 56 -25.01 12.59 0.43
CA TYR A 56 -24.77 12.95 1.82
C TYR A 56 -23.60 13.92 1.96
N ASN A 57 -23.89 15.16 2.36
CA ASN A 57 -22.91 16.24 2.37
C ASN A 57 -22.19 16.43 3.73
N ASN A 58 -22.75 15.89 4.83
CA ASN A 58 -22.11 15.97 6.14
C ASN A 58 -21.08 14.85 6.29
N LYS A 59 -20.05 14.86 5.45
CA LYS A 59 -19.00 13.83 5.45
C LYS A 59 -17.60 14.39 5.24
N VAL A 60 -16.63 13.64 5.75
CA VAL A 60 -15.21 13.73 5.40
C VAL A 60 -14.82 12.42 4.75
N THR A 61 -14.06 12.46 3.67
CA THR A 61 -13.72 11.27 2.89
C THR A 61 -12.21 11.14 2.73
N THR A 62 -11.69 9.92 2.86
CA THR A 62 -10.31 9.61 2.53
C THR A 62 -10.22 9.20 1.05
N LEU A 63 -9.40 9.90 0.29
CA LEU A 63 -8.99 9.50 -1.05
C LEU A 63 -7.49 9.16 -0.98
N HIS A 64 -7.17 7.88 -1.03
CA HIS A 64 -5.79 7.42 -0.81
C HIS A 64 -4.84 7.89 -1.90
N ASP A 65 -5.24 7.73 -3.16
CA ASP A 65 -4.48 8.14 -4.34
C ASP A 65 -5.37 8.25 -5.58
N ILE A 66 -4.75 8.53 -6.72
CA ILE A 66 -5.40 8.52 -8.04
C ILE A 66 -4.76 7.51 -8.99
N THR A 67 -4.30 6.37 -8.49
CA THR A 67 -3.72 5.27 -9.29
C THR A 67 -4.64 4.86 -10.45
N PHE A 68 -5.95 4.86 -10.24
CA PHE A 68 -6.94 4.54 -11.29
C PHE A 68 -6.95 5.54 -12.46
N ILE A 69 -6.42 6.74 -12.27
CA ILE A 69 -6.21 7.76 -13.32
C ILE A 69 -4.84 7.59 -13.96
N ARG A 70 -3.78 7.46 -13.14
CA ARG A 70 -2.39 7.43 -13.62
C ARG A 70 -2.02 6.11 -14.29
N TYR A 71 -2.55 5.00 -13.77
CA TYR A 71 -2.33 3.62 -14.26
C TYR A 71 -3.66 2.92 -14.57
N PRO A 72 -4.44 3.42 -15.55
CA PRO A 72 -5.79 2.93 -15.81
C PRO A 72 -5.84 1.46 -16.25
N ARG A 73 -4.79 0.93 -16.88
CA ARG A 73 -4.73 -0.49 -17.30
C ARG A 73 -4.78 -1.47 -16.13
N THR A 74 -4.39 -1.02 -14.93
CA THR A 74 -4.44 -1.80 -13.68
C THR A 74 -5.86 -2.17 -13.25
N PHE A 75 -6.87 -1.46 -13.77
CA PHE A 75 -8.27 -1.58 -13.35
C PHE A 75 -9.19 -1.94 -14.52
N SER A 76 -10.28 -2.67 -14.22
CA SER A 76 -11.28 -2.99 -15.23
C SER A 76 -11.95 -1.72 -15.79
N PHE A 77 -12.43 -1.79 -17.02
CA PHE A 77 -13.14 -0.67 -17.66
C PHE A 77 -14.35 -0.19 -16.83
N LYS A 78 -15.14 -1.12 -16.29
CA LYS A 78 -16.30 -0.81 -15.45
C LYS A 78 -15.90 -0.05 -14.19
N PHE A 79 -14.84 -0.49 -13.51
CA PHE A 79 -14.30 0.18 -12.34
C PHE A 79 -13.84 1.62 -12.68
N ARG A 80 -13.08 1.77 -13.75
CA ARG A 80 -12.57 3.08 -14.20
C ARG A 80 -13.70 4.06 -14.52
N LEU A 81 -14.72 3.60 -15.23
CA LEU A 81 -15.89 4.42 -15.58
C LEU A 81 -16.63 4.86 -14.31
N LEU A 82 -16.91 3.91 -13.41
CA LEU A 82 -17.58 4.20 -12.13
C LEU A 82 -16.79 5.23 -11.32
N TYR A 83 -15.50 5.02 -11.12
CA TYR A 83 -14.66 5.92 -10.32
C TYR A 83 -14.50 7.30 -10.98
N LYS A 84 -14.38 7.35 -12.29
CA LYS A 84 -14.31 8.63 -13.04
C LYS A 84 -15.58 9.47 -12.87
N LEU A 85 -16.74 8.85 -12.71
CA LEU A 85 -18.01 9.55 -12.47
C LEU A 85 -18.24 9.85 -10.99
N LEU A 86 -17.91 8.91 -10.12
CA LEU A 86 -18.24 8.95 -8.69
C LEU A 86 -17.30 9.87 -7.90
N ILE A 87 -15.98 9.74 -8.10
CA ILE A 87 -15.00 10.46 -7.29
C ILE A 87 -15.14 12.00 -7.35
N PRO A 88 -15.35 12.65 -8.51
CA PRO A 88 -15.59 14.10 -8.56
C PRO A 88 -16.80 14.53 -7.73
N GLN A 89 -17.87 13.72 -7.71
CA GLN A 89 -19.06 14.01 -6.92
C GLN A 89 -18.81 13.83 -5.42
N VAL A 90 -18.09 12.77 -5.03
CA VAL A 90 -17.68 12.52 -3.64
C VAL A 90 -16.83 13.68 -3.13
N ILE A 91 -15.84 14.13 -3.91
CA ILE A 91 -14.98 15.27 -3.58
C ILE A 91 -15.81 16.54 -3.38
N ARG A 92 -16.72 16.85 -4.30
CA ARG A 92 -17.58 18.03 -4.26
C ARG A 92 -18.47 18.06 -3.03
N THR A 93 -19.03 16.91 -2.65
CA THR A 93 -19.98 16.77 -1.54
C THR A 93 -19.32 16.48 -0.19
N SER A 94 -18.00 16.32 -0.13
CA SER A 94 -17.27 16.16 1.13
C SER A 94 -16.85 17.51 1.72
N LYS A 95 -17.03 17.70 3.02
CA LYS A 95 -16.54 18.89 3.75
C LYS A 95 -15.03 19.00 3.68
N HIS A 96 -14.33 17.88 3.77
CA HIS A 96 -12.89 17.80 3.74
C HIS A 96 -12.43 16.45 3.19
N LEU A 97 -11.19 16.40 2.71
CA LEU A 97 -10.56 15.17 2.25
C LEU A 97 -9.36 14.82 3.14
N PHE A 98 -9.19 13.54 3.40
CA PHE A 98 -7.94 12.97 3.89
C PHE A 98 -7.24 12.24 2.76
N THR A 99 -5.92 12.18 2.82
CA THR A 99 -5.07 11.35 1.96
C THR A 99 -3.87 10.86 2.73
N VAL A 100 -3.05 10.01 2.13
CA VAL A 100 -2.04 9.23 2.86
C VAL A 100 -0.59 9.72 2.68
N SER A 101 -0.35 10.72 1.83
CA SER A 101 0.99 11.32 1.63
C SER A 101 0.89 12.74 1.06
N GLU A 102 1.93 13.54 1.22
CA GLU A 102 2.02 14.85 0.56
C GLU A 102 2.08 14.71 -0.96
N PHE A 103 2.69 13.63 -1.46
CA PHE A 103 2.63 13.28 -2.87
C PHE A 103 1.19 13.09 -3.35
N SER A 104 0.40 12.21 -2.70
CA SER A 104 -1.00 11.98 -3.05
C SER A 104 -1.84 13.25 -2.94
N LYS A 105 -1.59 14.09 -1.93
CA LYS A 105 -2.27 15.38 -1.77
C LYS A 105 -2.04 16.30 -2.98
N LYS A 106 -0.80 16.42 -3.44
CA LYS A 106 -0.45 17.23 -4.62
C LYS A 106 -1.08 16.67 -5.88
N GLU A 107 -1.03 15.34 -6.07
CA GLU A 107 -1.63 14.64 -7.20
C GLU A 107 -3.14 14.82 -7.27
N ILE A 108 -3.84 14.63 -6.14
CA ILE A 108 -5.30 14.80 -6.04
C ILE A 108 -5.67 16.27 -6.28
N ALA A 109 -5.00 17.20 -5.59
CA ALA A 109 -5.27 18.63 -5.73
C ALA A 109 -5.05 19.11 -7.16
N GLY A 110 -3.96 18.72 -7.80
CA GLY A 110 -3.64 19.09 -9.18
C GLY A 110 -4.63 18.51 -10.19
N TYR A 111 -4.98 17.22 -10.05
CA TYR A 111 -5.89 16.58 -11.00
C TYR A 111 -7.33 17.10 -10.93
N TYR A 112 -7.84 17.32 -9.71
CA TYR A 112 -9.22 17.79 -9.49
C TYR A 112 -9.34 19.32 -9.32
N ASN A 113 -8.24 20.05 -9.49
CA ASN A 113 -8.17 21.51 -9.31
C ASN A 113 -8.71 21.96 -7.94
N LEU A 114 -8.23 21.35 -6.86
CA LEU A 114 -8.64 21.62 -5.50
C LEU A 114 -7.62 22.51 -4.77
N PRO A 115 -8.06 23.39 -3.88
CA PRO A 115 -7.15 24.10 -3.01
C PRO A 115 -6.51 23.12 -2.00
N LEU A 116 -5.20 23.25 -1.73
CA LEU A 116 -4.44 22.33 -0.87
C LEU A 116 -4.98 22.27 0.57
N ASN A 117 -5.61 23.33 1.08
CA ASN A 117 -6.23 23.35 2.41
C ASN A 117 -7.52 22.50 2.50
N LYS A 118 -8.08 22.07 1.37
CA LYS A 118 -9.19 21.11 1.31
C LYS A 118 -8.77 19.68 1.65
N ILE A 119 -7.45 19.40 1.64
CA ILE A 119 -6.89 18.06 1.80
C ILE A 119 -5.88 18.07 2.96
N SER A 120 -6.05 17.18 3.92
CA SER A 120 -5.06 16.90 4.97
C SER A 120 -4.43 15.55 4.77
N VAL A 121 -3.13 15.46 5.02
CA VAL A 121 -2.39 14.20 4.99
C VAL A 121 -2.51 13.53 6.35
N ILE A 122 -2.86 12.26 6.34
CA ILE A 122 -2.88 11.36 7.47
C ILE A 122 -2.06 10.14 7.06
N TYR A 123 -0.87 10.02 7.59
CA TYR A 123 0.01 8.91 7.26
C TYR A 123 -0.55 7.58 7.78
N ASN A 124 -0.34 6.53 7.00
CA ASN A 124 -0.54 5.17 7.49
C ASN A 124 0.60 4.79 8.44
N ALA A 125 0.34 3.84 9.32
CA ALA A 125 1.34 3.19 10.15
C ALA A 125 1.31 1.67 9.93
N VAL A 126 2.34 0.99 10.41
CA VAL A 126 2.43 -0.47 10.37
C VAL A 126 1.73 -1.05 11.59
N SER A 127 1.12 -2.23 11.44
CA SER A 127 0.58 -3.00 12.56
C SER A 127 1.71 -3.56 13.44
N ASP A 128 1.49 -3.62 14.74
CA ASP A 128 2.42 -4.18 15.73
C ASP A 128 2.76 -5.66 15.47
N ASN A 129 1.97 -6.34 14.65
CA ASN A 129 2.25 -7.70 14.19
C ASN A 129 3.53 -7.81 13.34
N PHE A 130 3.95 -6.69 12.71
CA PHE A 130 5.19 -6.64 11.94
C PHE A 130 6.36 -6.27 12.84
N HIS A 131 7.13 -7.26 13.24
CA HIS A 131 8.31 -7.13 14.10
C HIS A 131 9.33 -8.21 13.74
N PRO A 132 10.62 -8.06 14.08
CA PRO A 132 11.64 -9.04 13.74
C PRO A 132 11.30 -10.42 14.33
N THR A 133 11.23 -11.42 13.47
CA THR A 133 10.93 -12.81 13.84
C THR A 133 11.91 -13.75 13.15
N ARG A 134 12.81 -14.34 13.93
CA ARG A 134 13.77 -15.31 13.40
C ARG A 134 13.07 -16.64 13.11
N ASP A 135 13.35 -17.21 11.92
CA ASP A 135 12.93 -18.56 11.55
C ASP A 135 14.16 -19.35 11.11
N GLU A 136 14.54 -20.37 11.87
CA GLU A 136 15.77 -21.14 11.63
C GLU A 136 15.77 -21.86 10.28
N ASN A 137 14.60 -22.22 9.75
CA ASN A 137 14.47 -22.85 8.44
C ASN A 137 14.75 -21.85 7.28
N LEU A 138 14.61 -20.53 7.52
CA LEU A 138 14.85 -19.48 6.54
C LEU A 138 16.24 -18.84 6.70
N VAL A 139 16.84 -18.90 7.87
CA VAL A 139 18.16 -18.28 8.17
C VAL A 139 19.28 -18.83 7.30
N SER A 140 19.20 -20.11 6.91
CA SER A 140 20.20 -20.75 6.04
C SER A 140 20.12 -20.31 4.58
N ASP A 141 18.98 -19.75 4.16
CA ASP A 141 18.75 -19.33 2.79
C ASP A 141 19.10 -17.84 2.61
N LYS A 142 19.99 -17.52 1.68
CA LYS A 142 20.16 -16.14 1.24
C LYS A 142 19.13 -15.84 0.17
N TYR A 143 18.22 -14.90 0.44
CA TYR A 143 17.20 -14.55 -0.55
C TYR A 143 16.84 -13.06 -0.53
N LEU A 144 16.40 -12.59 -1.69
CA LEU A 144 15.71 -11.33 -1.88
C LEU A 144 14.20 -11.58 -1.90
N LEU A 145 13.44 -10.65 -1.39
CA LEU A 145 11.99 -10.75 -1.31
C LEU A 145 11.30 -9.72 -2.20
N VAL A 146 10.27 -10.15 -2.93
CA VAL A 146 9.36 -9.28 -3.68
C VAL A 146 7.93 -9.59 -3.24
N VAL A 147 7.19 -8.58 -2.80
CA VAL A 147 5.77 -8.69 -2.49
C VAL A 147 5.02 -7.80 -3.47
N SER A 148 4.30 -8.40 -4.38
CA SER A 148 3.63 -7.65 -5.43
C SER A 148 2.36 -8.31 -5.92
N SER A 149 1.32 -7.52 -6.12
CA SER A 149 0.29 -7.86 -7.09
C SER A 149 0.81 -7.53 -8.49
N VAL A 150 0.55 -8.40 -9.46
CA VAL A 150 0.96 -8.17 -10.85
C VAL A 150 0.09 -7.06 -11.46
N LYS A 151 0.54 -5.84 -11.30
CA LYS A 151 -0.11 -4.62 -11.80
C LYS A 151 0.95 -3.73 -12.44
N ASP A 152 0.58 -3.01 -13.50
CA ASP A 152 1.50 -2.17 -14.28
C ASP A 152 2.28 -1.17 -13.39
N ASN A 153 1.62 -0.58 -12.40
CA ASN A 153 2.26 0.38 -11.51
C ASN A 153 3.28 -0.23 -10.55
N LYS A 154 3.27 -1.55 -10.35
CA LYS A 154 4.18 -2.22 -9.40
C LYS A 154 5.55 -2.57 -9.99
N ASN A 155 5.70 -2.47 -11.31
CA ASN A 155 6.98 -2.69 -12.01
C ASN A 155 7.70 -4.00 -11.62
N PHE A 156 6.91 -5.02 -11.41
CA PHE A 156 7.35 -6.33 -10.90
C PHE A 156 8.47 -6.97 -11.75
N LEU A 157 8.39 -6.81 -13.08
CA LEU A 157 9.39 -7.39 -13.99
C LEU A 157 10.78 -6.79 -13.78
N ALA A 158 10.89 -5.51 -13.44
CA ALA A 158 12.19 -4.89 -13.17
C ALA A 158 12.96 -5.57 -12.02
N ALA A 159 12.25 -6.03 -10.98
CA ALA A 159 12.89 -6.79 -9.90
C ALA A 159 13.42 -8.14 -10.40
N LEU A 160 12.65 -8.85 -11.25
CA LEU A 160 13.06 -10.12 -11.82
C LEU A 160 14.23 -9.97 -12.79
N ASP A 161 14.18 -8.97 -13.69
CA ASP A 161 15.25 -8.67 -14.64
C ASP A 161 16.54 -8.31 -13.90
N SER A 162 16.46 -7.48 -12.87
CA SER A 162 17.61 -7.12 -12.03
C SER A 162 18.21 -8.35 -11.34
N PHE A 163 17.37 -9.29 -10.90
CA PHE A 163 17.85 -10.54 -10.32
C PHE A 163 18.56 -11.42 -11.33
N LEU A 164 18.07 -11.53 -12.56
CA LEU A 164 18.72 -12.30 -13.61
C LEU A 164 20.10 -11.75 -13.94
N LEU A 165 20.28 -10.42 -13.97
CA LEU A 165 21.58 -9.79 -14.23
C LEU A 165 22.63 -10.10 -13.17
N LEU A 166 22.24 -10.32 -11.92
CA LEU A 166 23.19 -10.61 -10.82
C LEU A 166 23.43 -12.08 -10.59
N SER A 167 22.69 -12.95 -11.26
CA SER A 167 22.61 -14.36 -10.99
C SER A 167 23.97 -15.11 -11.04
N GLU A 168 24.87 -14.69 -11.92
CA GLU A 168 26.23 -15.25 -12.02
C GLU A 168 27.18 -14.75 -10.91
N ARG A 169 26.86 -13.57 -10.33
CA ARG A 169 27.72 -12.94 -9.29
C ARG A 169 27.48 -13.46 -7.89
N VAL A 170 26.29 -14.03 -7.66
CA VAL A 170 25.87 -14.60 -6.36
C VAL A 170 25.02 -15.85 -6.64
N PRO A 171 25.67 -16.98 -6.99
CA PRO A 171 24.96 -18.17 -7.47
C PRO A 171 24.06 -18.83 -6.40
N GLU A 172 24.36 -18.66 -5.12
CA GLU A 172 23.57 -19.18 -4.00
C GLU A 172 22.32 -18.34 -3.67
N LEU A 173 22.23 -17.12 -4.22
CA LEU A 173 21.12 -16.20 -3.93
C LEU A 173 19.83 -16.67 -4.57
N LYS A 174 18.75 -16.67 -3.80
CA LYS A 174 17.38 -16.93 -4.25
C LYS A 174 16.55 -15.65 -4.33
N MET A 175 15.46 -15.69 -5.07
CA MET A 175 14.44 -14.64 -5.02
C MET A 175 13.08 -15.28 -4.70
N TYR A 176 12.44 -14.80 -3.65
CA TYR A 176 11.09 -15.22 -3.28
C TYR A 176 10.10 -14.15 -3.70
N VAL A 177 9.07 -14.59 -4.37
CA VAL A 177 8.03 -13.74 -4.97
C VAL A 177 6.70 -14.10 -4.34
N ILE A 178 6.13 -13.15 -3.61
CA ILE A 178 4.80 -13.27 -2.98
C ILE A 178 3.80 -12.46 -3.79
N GLY A 179 2.64 -13.05 -4.03
CA GLY A 179 1.53 -12.38 -4.70
C GLY A 179 0.64 -13.35 -5.45
N GLU A 180 -0.47 -12.86 -5.95
CA GLU A 180 -1.44 -13.68 -6.66
C GLU A 180 -0.93 -14.05 -8.04
N THR A 181 -0.66 -15.34 -8.25
CA THR A 181 -0.15 -15.89 -9.51
C THR A 181 -1.27 -16.32 -10.49
N LYS A 182 -2.54 -16.22 -10.09
CA LYS A 182 -3.72 -16.66 -10.88
C LYS A 182 -4.57 -15.50 -11.41
N SER A 183 -4.09 -14.25 -11.32
CA SER A 183 -4.83 -13.12 -11.90
C SER A 183 -4.72 -13.08 -13.43
N ARG A 184 -5.72 -12.48 -14.12
CA ARG A 184 -5.63 -12.26 -15.57
C ARG A 184 -4.34 -11.54 -15.96
N SER A 185 -3.98 -10.49 -15.24
CA SER A 185 -2.73 -9.73 -15.48
C SER A 185 -1.47 -10.59 -15.34
N PHE A 186 -1.49 -11.62 -14.49
CA PHE A 186 -0.37 -12.57 -14.38
C PHE A 186 -0.33 -13.57 -15.54
N ASN A 187 -1.50 -14.00 -16.04
CA ASN A 187 -1.58 -14.92 -17.17
C ASN A 187 -1.22 -14.23 -18.49
N ASP A 188 -1.40 -12.90 -18.59
CA ASP A 188 -1.08 -12.11 -19.78
C ASP A 188 0.44 -11.76 -19.86
N MET A 189 1.21 -11.98 -18.78
CA MET A 189 2.66 -11.80 -18.77
C MET A 189 3.38 -13.10 -19.13
N ASP A 190 4.33 -13.01 -20.04
CA ASP A 190 5.23 -14.14 -20.30
C ASP A 190 6.29 -14.23 -19.19
N LEU A 191 6.01 -15.10 -18.22
CA LEU A 191 6.93 -15.40 -17.11
C LEU A 191 7.73 -16.69 -17.32
N SER A 192 7.71 -17.24 -18.53
CA SER A 192 8.36 -18.52 -18.85
C SER A 192 9.87 -18.50 -18.55
N LEU A 193 10.54 -17.37 -18.86
CA LEU A 193 11.95 -17.17 -18.56
C LEU A 193 12.24 -17.27 -17.06
N TYR A 194 11.48 -16.54 -16.24
CA TYR A 194 11.69 -16.49 -14.77
C TYR A 194 11.29 -17.79 -14.07
N LYS A 195 10.29 -18.50 -14.59
CA LYS A 195 9.88 -19.82 -14.08
C LYS A 195 10.90 -20.93 -14.37
N LYS A 196 11.73 -20.75 -15.39
CA LYS A 196 12.85 -21.68 -15.70
C LYS A 196 14.05 -21.45 -14.78
N GLU A 197 14.19 -20.27 -14.19
CA GLU A 197 15.25 -19.97 -13.23
C GLU A 197 14.93 -20.61 -11.87
N SER A 198 15.66 -21.65 -11.52
CA SER A 198 15.41 -22.47 -10.31
C SER A 198 15.51 -21.71 -9.00
N ARG A 199 16.24 -20.58 -9.00
CA ARG A 199 16.43 -19.71 -7.82
C ARG A 199 15.28 -18.72 -7.62
N ILE A 200 14.40 -18.50 -8.61
CA ILE A 200 13.19 -17.68 -8.47
C ILE A 200 12.04 -18.59 -8.01
N LYS A 201 11.52 -18.34 -6.82
CA LYS A 201 10.42 -19.12 -6.24
C LYS A 201 9.17 -18.26 -6.07
N PHE A 202 8.11 -18.62 -6.79
CA PHE A 202 6.79 -17.99 -6.67
C PHE A 202 6.01 -18.68 -5.55
N LEU A 203 5.80 -17.98 -4.42
CA LEU A 203 5.19 -18.57 -3.22
C LEU A 203 3.65 -18.42 -3.21
N GLY A 204 3.08 -17.62 -4.12
CA GLY A 204 1.66 -17.32 -4.10
C GLY A 204 1.28 -16.37 -2.96
N ARG A 205 0.04 -16.47 -2.47
CA ARG A 205 -0.41 -15.73 -1.28
C ARG A 205 0.09 -16.43 -0.03
N VAL A 206 0.57 -15.67 0.93
CA VAL A 206 1.01 -16.14 2.25
C VAL A 206 0.17 -15.44 3.33
N SER A 207 0.11 -16.02 4.54
CA SER A 207 -0.47 -15.36 5.70
C SER A 207 0.45 -14.25 6.23
N ASP A 208 -0.08 -13.31 7.02
CA ASP A 208 0.71 -12.25 7.63
C ASP A 208 1.83 -12.82 8.53
N VAL A 209 1.56 -13.89 9.26
CA VAL A 209 2.57 -14.58 10.06
C VAL A 209 3.72 -15.10 9.19
N GLN A 210 3.42 -15.68 8.03
CA GLN A 210 4.45 -16.12 7.09
C GLN A 210 5.18 -14.94 6.44
N LEU A 211 4.46 -13.86 6.14
CA LEU A 211 5.03 -12.65 5.56
C LEU A 211 6.04 -12.00 6.51
N VAL A 212 5.71 -11.87 7.79
CA VAL A 212 6.62 -11.38 8.84
C VAL A 212 7.91 -12.20 8.90
N LYS A 213 7.82 -13.54 8.88
CA LYS A 213 9.00 -14.41 8.84
C LYS A 213 9.83 -14.18 7.57
N LEU A 214 9.16 -14.05 6.43
CA LEU A 214 9.84 -13.85 5.15
C LEU A 214 10.52 -12.47 5.07
N TYR A 215 9.91 -11.40 5.59
CA TYR A 215 10.61 -10.13 5.72
C TYR A 215 11.80 -10.22 6.66
N SER A 216 11.61 -10.80 7.85
CA SER A 216 12.63 -10.81 8.91
C SER A 216 13.91 -11.56 8.55
N ASN A 217 13.85 -12.48 7.58
CA ASN A 217 14.99 -13.31 7.19
C ASN A 217 15.52 -13.01 5.77
N ALA A 218 14.93 -12.05 5.06
CA ALA A 218 15.39 -11.64 3.74
C ALA A 218 16.65 -10.77 3.80
N CYS A 219 17.55 -10.94 2.83
CA CYS A 219 18.70 -10.04 2.66
C CYS A 219 18.26 -8.62 2.29
N ALA A 220 17.21 -8.49 1.48
CA ALA A 220 16.56 -7.23 1.15
C ALA A 220 15.15 -7.46 0.58
N PHE A 221 14.29 -6.47 0.75
CA PHE A 221 12.99 -6.36 0.11
C PHE A 221 13.08 -5.42 -1.11
N ILE A 222 12.58 -5.87 -2.26
CA ILE A 222 12.64 -5.13 -3.52
C ILE A 222 11.26 -4.61 -3.88
N PHE A 223 11.13 -3.29 -3.98
CA PHE A 223 9.85 -2.62 -4.24
C PHE A 223 9.98 -1.52 -5.30
N PRO A 224 10.08 -1.89 -6.60
CA PRO A 224 10.42 -0.98 -7.70
C PRO A 224 9.20 -0.28 -8.31
N SER A 225 8.17 0.02 -7.53
CA SER A 225 6.91 0.56 -8.02
C SER A 225 7.08 1.90 -8.74
N PHE A 226 6.40 2.09 -9.87
CA PHE A 226 6.31 3.38 -10.54
C PHE A 226 5.42 4.37 -9.80
N TYR A 227 4.37 3.87 -9.13
CA TYR A 227 3.39 4.73 -8.49
C TYR A 227 2.78 4.06 -7.26
N GLU A 228 2.84 4.78 -6.13
CA GLU A 228 2.22 4.41 -4.84
C GLU A 228 1.58 5.64 -4.21
N GLY A 229 0.44 5.43 -3.56
CA GLY A 229 -0.15 6.46 -2.72
C GLY A 229 0.62 6.66 -1.41
N PHE A 230 1.20 5.56 -0.87
CA PHE A 230 2.01 5.58 0.35
C PHE A 230 3.13 4.53 0.32
N GLY A 231 2.80 3.24 0.21
CA GLY A 231 3.78 2.17 0.19
C GLY A 231 3.91 1.45 1.54
N ILE A 232 2.79 1.03 2.15
CA ILE A 232 2.81 0.26 3.42
C ILE A 232 3.82 -0.89 3.40
N PRO A 233 3.97 -1.71 2.33
CA PRO A 233 4.89 -2.85 2.34
C PRO A 233 6.35 -2.49 2.63
N VAL A 234 6.81 -1.30 2.28
CA VAL A 234 8.21 -0.90 2.58
C VAL A 234 8.41 -0.64 4.07
N LEU A 235 7.38 -0.14 4.77
CA LEU A 235 7.42 0.04 6.21
C LEU A 235 7.24 -1.29 6.95
N GLU A 236 6.42 -2.21 6.45
CA GLU A 236 6.28 -3.58 6.98
C GLU A 236 7.63 -4.30 6.93
N ALA A 237 8.33 -4.23 5.81
CA ALA A 237 9.67 -4.78 5.66
C ALA A 237 10.65 -4.17 6.67
N GLN A 238 10.68 -2.84 6.79
CA GLN A 238 11.55 -2.15 7.74
C GLN A 238 11.22 -2.48 9.20
N ALA A 239 9.94 -2.59 9.54
CA ALA A 239 9.50 -3.01 10.89
C ALA A 239 9.98 -4.42 11.25
N CYS A 240 10.08 -5.31 10.26
CA CYS A 240 10.65 -6.64 10.42
C CYS A 240 12.19 -6.68 10.37
N GLY A 241 12.87 -5.55 10.25
CA GLY A 241 14.32 -5.47 10.13
C GLY A 241 14.86 -5.86 8.74
N CYS A 242 14.04 -5.78 7.70
CA CYS A 242 14.43 -6.04 6.33
C CYS A 242 14.88 -4.76 5.63
N PRO A 243 16.11 -4.67 5.10
CA PRO A 243 16.54 -3.54 4.28
C PRO A 243 15.71 -3.45 3.00
N VAL A 244 15.48 -2.22 2.51
CA VAL A 244 14.63 -1.98 1.36
C VAL A 244 15.43 -1.39 0.20
N ILE A 245 15.20 -1.93 -1.00
CA ILE A 245 15.55 -1.30 -2.28
C ILE A 245 14.24 -0.90 -2.94
N SER A 246 14.06 0.38 -3.22
CA SER A 246 12.80 0.91 -3.75
C SER A 246 13.04 1.91 -4.87
N SER A 247 11.96 2.30 -5.56
CA SER A 247 12.04 3.36 -6.55
C SER A 247 12.07 4.75 -5.90
N ASN A 248 12.67 5.70 -6.60
CA ASN A 248 12.75 7.12 -6.21
C ASN A 248 11.55 7.94 -6.71
N THR A 249 10.39 7.31 -6.92
CA THR A 249 9.20 7.92 -7.51
C THR A 249 8.02 7.94 -6.54
N SER A 250 7.02 8.75 -6.87
CA SER A 250 5.75 8.87 -6.14
C SER A 250 5.93 9.22 -4.65
N SER A 251 5.22 8.56 -3.74
CA SER A 251 5.35 8.77 -2.29
C SER A 251 6.58 8.10 -1.66
N LEU A 252 7.28 7.21 -2.38
CA LEU A 252 8.36 6.40 -1.80
C LEU A 252 9.54 7.21 -1.26
N PRO A 253 10.03 8.28 -1.94
CA PRO A 253 11.06 9.15 -1.36
C PRO A 253 10.62 9.88 -0.09
N GLU A 254 9.34 10.29 0.01
CA GLU A 254 8.75 10.91 1.19
C GLU A 254 8.68 9.94 2.38
N VAL A 255 8.30 8.69 2.08
CA VAL A 255 8.09 7.65 3.10
C VAL A 255 9.43 7.07 3.58
N LEU A 256 10.39 6.86 2.70
CA LEU A 256 11.63 6.16 2.99
C LEU A 256 12.79 7.07 3.37
N LEU A 257 12.83 8.31 2.87
CA LEU A 257 13.97 9.24 3.06
C LEU A 257 15.31 8.54 2.72
N ASP A 258 16.25 8.50 3.68
CA ASP A 258 17.56 7.84 3.59
C ASP A 258 17.60 6.43 4.21
N SER A 259 16.44 5.87 4.55
CA SER A 259 16.32 4.54 5.19
C SER A 259 16.28 3.37 4.22
N ALA A 260 16.37 3.64 2.91
CA ALA A 260 16.36 2.65 1.85
C ALA A 260 17.31 3.05 0.71
N ILE A 261 17.71 2.10 -0.11
CA ILE A 261 18.37 2.41 -1.37
C ILE A 261 17.29 2.77 -2.40
N LEU A 262 17.31 4.01 -2.87
CA LEU A 262 16.38 4.49 -3.88
C LEU A 262 17.03 4.46 -5.27
N CYS A 263 16.35 3.81 -6.22
CA CYS A 263 16.79 3.66 -7.61
C CYS A 263 15.73 4.23 -8.56
N GLU A 264 16.15 4.66 -9.75
CA GLU A 264 15.22 4.87 -10.85
C GLU A 264 14.50 3.54 -11.17
N PRO A 265 13.17 3.51 -11.28
CA PRO A 265 12.42 2.25 -11.45
C PRO A 265 12.74 1.50 -12.76
N THR A 266 13.34 2.18 -13.73
CA THR A 266 13.78 1.61 -15.01
C THR A 266 15.27 1.27 -15.05
N ASP A 267 16.03 1.61 -14.02
CA ASP A 267 17.46 1.30 -13.91
C ASP A 267 17.69 -0.12 -13.35
N ILE A 268 17.54 -1.10 -14.23
CA ILE A 268 17.73 -2.53 -13.91
C ILE A 268 19.16 -2.81 -13.41
N GLN A 269 20.17 -2.14 -13.97
CA GLN A 269 21.57 -2.33 -13.58
C GLN A 269 21.87 -1.74 -12.20
N GLY A 270 21.38 -0.52 -11.92
CA GLY A 270 21.52 0.11 -10.60
C GLY A 270 20.81 -0.68 -9.51
N MET A 271 19.63 -1.20 -9.81
CA MET A 271 18.88 -2.08 -8.89
C MET A 271 19.65 -3.38 -8.63
N ALA A 272 20.17 -4.05 -9.68
CA ALA A 272 20.99 -5.25 -9.52
C ALA A 272 22.26 -4.98 -8.70
N LYS A 273 22.93 -3.85 -8.89
CA LYS A 273 24.08 -3.43 -8.08
C LYS A 273 23.69 -3.25 -6.61
N SER A 274 22.58 -2.59 -6.34
CA SER A 274 22.06 -2.38 -4.98
C SER A 274 21.72 -3.70 -4.28
N MET A 275 21.17 -4.68 -5.01
CA MET A 275 20.93 -6.03 -4.51
C MET A 275 22.23 -6.71 -4.09
N VAL A 276 23.29 -6.65 -4.95
CA VAL A 276 24.60 -7.22 -4.64
C VAL A 276 25.20 -6.56 -3.39
N THR A 277 25.11 -5.23 -3.29
CA THR A 277 25.61 -4.50 -2.12
C THR A 277 24.99 -5.00 -0.83
N LEU A 278 23.65 -5.06 -0.75
CA LEU A 278 22.97 -5.50 0.48
C LEU A 278 23.18 -6.98 0.81
N VAL A 279 23.45 -7.83 -0.21
CA VAL A 279 23.75 -9.25 0.01
C VAL A 279 25.18 -9.47 0.51
N LYS A 280 26.18 -8.74 -0.05
CA LYS A 280 27.60 -8.97 0.24
C LYS A 280 28.15 -8.10 1.36
N GLU A 281 27.65 -6.87 1.53
CA GLU A 281 28.18 -5.90 2.47
C GLU A 281 27.33 -5.85 3.75
N GLU A 282 27.71 -6.66 4.73
CA GLU A 282 26.97 -6.81 5.99
C GLU A 282 26.84 -5.47 6.75
N ASN A 283 27.89 -4.64 6.74
CA ASN A 283 27.86 -3.35 7.41
C ASN A 283 26.81 -2.41 6.78
N MET A 284 26.75 -2.37 5.45
CA MET A 284 25.72 -1.61 4.74
C MET A 284 24.32 -2.15 5.05
N ARG A 285 24.14 -3.46 5.03
CA ARG A 285 22.87 -4.10 5.37
C ARG A 285 22.41 -3.71 6.77
N ASN A 286 23.31 -3.80 7.76
CA ASN A 286 23.02 -3.45 9.15
C ASN A 286 22.72 -1.96 9.32
N GLU A 287 23.38 -1.08 8.57
CA GLU A 287 23.07 0.34 8.54
C GLU A 287 21.62 0.59 8.06
N TYR A 288 21.20 -0.02 6.96
CA TYR A 288 19.83 0.14 6.44
C TYR A 288 18.78 -0.52 7.34
N ILE A 289 19.09 -1.60 8.05
CA ILE A 289 18.21 -2.15 9.10
C ILE A 289 18.00 -1.12 10.20
N ARG A 290 19.07 -0.54 10.74
CA ARG A 290 18.98 0.48 11.79
C ARG A 290 18.20 1.72 11.32
N LYS A 291 18.50 2.22 10.13
CA LYS A 291 17.78 3.36 9.54
C LYS A 291 16.30 3.02 9.33
N GLY A 292 15.99 1.80 8.93
CA GLY A 292 14.62 1.32 8.74
C GLY A 292 13.80 1.40 10.04
N PHE A 293 14.33 0.92 11.16
CA PHE A 293 13.64 1.04 12.46
C PHE A 293 13.40 2.50 12.87
N ILE A 294 14.38 3.39 12.65
CA ILE A 294 14.22 4.82 12.93
C ILE A 294 13.12 5.42 12.04
N ASN A 295 13.08 5.01 10.77
CA ASN A 295 12.08 5.49 9.83
C ASN A 295 10.66 5.03 10.19
N VAL A 296 10.48 3.76 10.56
CA VAL A 296 9.16 3.22 10.97
C VAL A 296 8.59 3.98 12.16
N ALA A 297 9.43 4.36 13.12
CA ALA A 297 9.01 5.13 14.31
C ALA A 297 8.45 6.54 14.00
N ARG A 298 8.57 7.03 12.76
CA ARG A 298 7.93 8.29 12.31
C ARG A 298 6.44 8.13 12.04
N PHE A 299 5.95 6.91 11.93
CA PHE A 299 4.60 6.57 11.51
C PHE A 299 3.90 5.76 12.59
N ASP A 300 3.02 6.39 13.34
CA ASP A 300 2.24 5.75 14.39
C ASP A 300 0.75 6.12 14.28
N TRP A 301 -0.11 5.18 14.67
CA TRP A 301 -1.55 5.37 14.61
C TRP A 301 -2.06 6.39 15.62
N GLU A 302 -1.40 6.58 16.76
CA GLU A 302 -1.83 7.53 17.78
C GLU A 302 -1.73 8.97 17.25
N SER A 303 -0.59 9.33 16.68
CA SER A 303 -0.38 10.63 16.02
C SER A 303 -1.37 10.84 14.89
N SER A 304 -1.61 9.82 14.05
CA SER A 304 -2.58 9.89 12.95
C SER A 304 -4.00 10.09 13.48
N CYS A 305 -4.43 9.36 14.50
CA CYS A 305 -5.73 9.52 15.15
C CYS A 305 -5.88 10.91 15.79
N LYS A 306 -4.84 11.43 16.42
CA LYS A 306 -4.85 12.79 16.99
C LYS A 306 -5.06 13.85 15.90
N MET A 307 -4.33 13.78 14.80
CA MET A 307 -4.49 14.69 13.66
C MET A 307 -5.91 14.63 13.08
N ILE A 308 -6.47 13.43 12.93
CA ILE A 308 -7.86 13.22 12.49
C ILE A 308 -8.82 13.89 13.47
N SER A 309 -8.71 13.59 14.77
CA SER A 309 -9.57 14.12 15.82
C SER A 309 -9.56 15.65 15.84
N ASP A 310 -8.38 16.27 15.80
CA ASP A 310 -8.23 17.72 15.81
C ASP A 310 -8.86 18.34 14.54
N LYS A 311 -8.72 17.71 13.40
CA LYS A 311 -9.36 18.19 12.17
C LYS A 311 -10.88 18.05 12.21
N LEU A 312 -11.39 16.96 12.77
CA LEU A 312 -12.83 16.71 12.85
C LEU A 312 -13.56 17.67 13.80
N LYS A 313 -12.91 18.14 14.87
CA LYS A 313 -13.45 19.17 15.77
C LYS A 313 -13.88 20.44 15.00
N CYS A 314 -13.16 20.80 13.96
CA CYS A 314 -13.51 21.94 13.09
C CYS A 314 -14.85 21.78 12.37
N PHE A 315 -15.37 20.54 12.21
CA PHE A 315 -16.62 20.26 11.51
C PHE A 315 -17.77 19.85 12.43
N ALA A 316 -17.49 19.58 13.70
CA ALA A 316 -18.51 19.21 14.70
C ALA A 316 -19.25 20.43 15.28
N ILE A 317 -18.67 21.63 15.17
CA ILE A 317 -19.18 22.86 15.74
C ILE A 317 -20.02 23.69 14.73
N SER A 318 -20.07 23.24 13.48
CA SER A 318 -20.85 23.85 12.38
C SER A 318 -22.03 22.98 11.98
#